data_02297a6ecfbb8cb3e1c8033d0d2c2436
#
_entry.id   02297a6ecfbb8cb3e1c8033d0d2c2436
#
_cell.length_a   1.000
_cell.length_b   1.000
_cell.length_c   1.000
_cell.angle_alpha   90.00
_cell.angle_beta   90.00
_cell.angle_gamma   90.00
#
_symmetry.space_group_name_H-M   'P 1'
#
loop_
_entity.id
_entity.type
_entity.pdbx_description
1 polymer ?
#
loop_
_entity_poly.entity_id
_entity_poly.type
_entity_poly.pdbx_seq_one_letter_code
_entity_poly.pdbx_strand_id
1 'polypeptide(L)'
;VSDNWKFFEGGDSDWDELLKQLGQMCVFQSSRWARHKSSTGWSAARIVKKTGDSQIAIQCLVRKGPFGIAMAWAPGGFAGDLSLTDNVFALSLKELLKSRFLYIRFGIMIDFSSGDASLLANAGFRKSKNPIGAKQSMLLSINSDQESMLSTASSNWKRNHKRSLRSPSAPYVWNDASPDQLEAAYQAMDEFKKVEGVKLHMSASDIRSVQECFGHDLVLIRMDDENGKLLSVRGALVQQSTAWDFIAVTTPDGRKTYSSHRTLIALAQELARRGCTTLELGGIDPEKNKGGFDFKNGTGAQITTYQGEWEVAHPSWIRPFISRIISAKAQ
;
A
#
# COMPACT_ATOMS: atom_id res chain seq x y z
N VAL A 1 -4.63 -19.67 -29.48
CA VAL A 1 -4.52 -19.27 -28.05
C VAL A 1 -5.71 -18.37 -27.76
N SER A 2 -6.59 -18.72 -26.80
CA SER A 2 -7.83 -17.98 -26.56
C SER A 2 -7.51 -16.61 -25.96
N ASP A 3 -7.96 -15.55 -26.63
CA ASP A 3 -7.87 -14.14 -26.18
C ASP A 3 -8.80 -13.82 -24.99
N ASN A 4 -9.18 -14.83 -24.22
CA ASN A 4 -10.17 -14.70 -23.15
C ASN A 4 -9.50 -14.50 -21.78
N TRP A 5 -10.18 -13.78 -20.93
CA TRP A 5 -9.85 -13.69 -19.50
C TRP A 5 -9.96 -15.06 -18.82
N LYS A 6 -8.94 -15.46 -18.08
CA LYS A 6 -8.91 -16.72 -17.35
C LYS A 6 -8.24 -16.59 -15.99
N PHE A 7 -8.46 -17.55 -15.12
CA PHE A 7 -7.66 -17.66 -13.92
C PHE A 7 -6.19 -17.93 -14.25
N PHE A 8 -5.31 -17.32 -13.49
CA PHE A 8 -3.89 -17.65 -13.49
C PHE A 8 -3.69 -19.05 -12.88
N GLU A 9 -2.98 -19.92 -13.58
CA GLU A 9 -2.80 -21.33 -13.23
C GLU A 9 -1.47 -21.62 -12.50
N GLY A 10 -0.78 -20.59 -12.03
CA GLY A 10 0.47 -20.72 -11.27
C GLY A 10 0.28 -20.60 -9.77
N GLY A 11 1.35 -20.93 -9.03
CA GLY A 11 1.45 -20.73 -7.59
C GLY A 11 1.73 -19.26 -7.22
N ASP A 12 1.96 -19.03 -5.92
CA ASP A 12 2.29 -17.70 -5.37
C ASP A 12 3.58 -17.14 -5.96
N SER A 13 4.62 -17.98 -6.07
CA SER A 13 5.91 -17.58 -6.66
C SER A 13 5.80 -17.22 -8.13
N ASP A 14 5.03 -18.00 -8.90
CA ASP A 14 4.82 -17.77 -10.33
C ASP A 14 4.04 -16.47 -10.56
N TRP A 15 3.08 -16.16 -9.66
CA TRP A 15 2.34 -14.91 -9.67
C TRP A 15 3.26 -13.71 -9.43
N ASP A 16 4.09 -13.76 -8.39
CA ASP A 16 4.98 -12.66 -8.05
C ASP A 16 6.06 -12.44 -9.14
N GLU A 17 6.52 -13.52 -9.80
CA GLU A 17 7.42 -13.41 -10.96
C GLU A 17 6.71 -12.79 -12.18
N LEU A 18 5.46 -13.18 -12.44
CA LEU A 18 4.65 -12.54 -13.50
C LEU A 18 4.49 -11.04 -13.24
N LEU A 19 4.17 -10.64 -12.02
CA LEU A 19 4.06 -9.21 -11.68
C LEU A 19 5.35 -8.45 -11.94
N LYS A 20 6.51 -9.07 -11.63
CA LYS A 20 7.82 -8.49 -11.89
C LYS A 20 8.06 -8.30 -13.38
N GLN A 21 7.76 -9.31 -14.20
CA GLN A 21 7.88 -9.26 -15.66
C GLN A 21 6.98 -8.17 -16.27
N LEU A 22 5.79 -7.96 -15.69
CA LEU A 22 4.83 -6.95 -16.12
C LEU A 22 5.08 -5.56 -15.49
N GLY A 23 6.16 -5.37 -14.73
CA GLY A 23 6.53 -4.09 -14.14
C GLY A 23 5.65 -3.63 -12.98
N GLN A 24 4.88 -4.55 -12.36
CA GLN A 24 4.02 -4.19 -11.23
C GLN A 24 4.81 -4.13 -9.92
N MET A 25 4.94 -2.93 -9.36
CA MET A 25 5.70 -2.66 -8.13
C MET A 25 4.80 -2.52 -6.89
N CYS A 26 3.48 -2.54 -7.06
CA CYS A 26 2.55 -2.32 -5.96
C CYS A 26 2.47 -3.55 -5.06
N VAL A 27 2.87 -3.40 -3.80
CA VAL A 27 2.85 -4.47 -2.79
C VAL A 27 1.46 -5.10 -2.60
N PHE A 28 0.40 -4.34 -2.83
CA PHE A 28 -0.98 -4.81 -2.68
C PHE A 28 -1.43 -5.77 -3.79
N GLN A 29 -0.66 -5.92 -4.86
CA GLN A 29 -0.86 -6.95 -5.89
C GLN A 29 -0.06 -8.23 -5.62
N SER A 30 0.84 -8.25 -4.62
CA SER A 30 1.66 -9.42 -4.29
C SER A 30 0.85 -10.58 -3.72
N SER A 31 1.40 -11.78 -3.87
CA SER A 31 0.83 -12.99 -3.26
C SER A 31 0.79 -12.91 -1.73
N ARG A 32 1.80 -12.27 -1.12
CA ARG A 32 1.90 -12.06 0.33
C ARG A 32 0.77 -11.18 0.86
N TRP A 33 0.41 -10.12 0.13
CA TRP A 33 -0.74 -9.29 0.49
C TRP A 33 -2.04 -10.07 0.41
N ALA A 34 -2.22 -10.90 -0.61
CA ALA A 34 -3.39 -11.77 -0.74
C ALA A 34 -3.50 -12.75 0.44
N ARG A 35 -2.39 -13.38 0.85
CA ARG A 35 -2.37 -14.25 2.04
C ARG A 35 -2.75 -13.49 3.30
N HIS A 36 -2.18 -12.31 3.53
CA HIS A 36 -2.58 -11.45 4.64
C HIS A 36 -4.09 -11.15 4.60
N LYS A 37 -4.65 -10.80 3.45
CA LYS A 37 -6.08 -10.51 3.35
C LYS A 37 -6.97 -11.73 3.50
N SER A 38 -6.45 -12.93 3.27
CA SER A 38 -7.22 -14.16 3.49
C SER A 38 -7.58 -14.38 4.97
N SER A 39 -6.73 -13.94 5.91
CA SER A 39 -7.02 -13.98 7.34
C SER A 39 -8.21 -13.10 7.75
N THR A 40 -8.57 -12.13 6.93
CA THR A 40 -9.72 -11.23 7.15
C THR A 40 -10.93 -11.56 6.28
N GLY A 41 -10.97 -12.78 5.72
CA GLY A 41 -12.13 -13.30 4.96
C GLY A 41 -12.20 -12.85 3.50
N TRP A 42 -11.09 -12.42 2.91
CA TRP A 42 -10.97 -12.22 1.47
C TRP A 42 -10.35 -13.46 0.82
N SER A 43 -10.73 -13.73 -0.43
CA SER A 43 -10.07 -14.73 -1.27
C SER A 43 -9.42 -14.05 -2.47
N ALA A 44 -8.23 -14.52 -2.87
CA ALA A 44 -7.58 -13.98 -4.07
C ALA A 44 -8.13 -14.63 -5.33
N ALA A 45 -8.43 -13.80 -6.34
CA ALA A 45 -8.70 -14.21 -7.70
C ALA A 45 -7.67 -13.52 -8.60
N ARG A 46 -6.74 -14.30 -9.14
CA ARG A 46 -5.70 -13.83 -10.06
C ARG A 46 -6.15 -14.10 -11.48
N ILE A 47 -6.28 -13.07 -12.26
CA ILE A 47 -6.88 -13.09 -13.58
C ILE A 47 -5.87 -12.57 -14.60
N VAL A 48 -5.75 -13.27 -15.70
CA VAL A 48 -4.84 -12.92 -16.79
C VAL A 48 -5.53 -12.98 -18.14
N LYS A 49 -5.03 -12.17 -19.08
CA LYS A 49 -5.34 -12.27 -20.49
C LYS A 49 -4.04 -12.11 -21.29
N LYS A 50 -3.88 -12.90 -22.34
CA LYS A 50 -2.73 -12.85 -23.23
C LYS A 50 -3.19 -12.83 -24.68
N THR A 51 -2.64 -11.92 -25.48
CA THR A 51 -2.89 -11.78 -26.91
C THR A 51 -1.55 -11.57 -27.61
N GLY A 52 -1.09 -12.56 -28.38
CA GLY A 52 0.25 -12.53 -28.96
C GLY A 52 1.33 -12.45 -27.86
N ASP A 53 2.18 -11.44 -27.94
CA ASP A 53 3.23 -11.17 -26.95
C ASP A 53 2.79 -10.27 -25.80
N SER A 54 1.64 -9.59 -25.95
CA SER A 54 1.08 -8.72 -24.93
C SER A 54 0.34 -9.51 -23.84
N GLN A 55 0.52 -9.10 -22.59
CA GLN A 55 -0.13 -9.71 -21.44
C GLN A 55 -0.59 -8.66 -20.43
N ILE A 56 -1.73 -8.93 -19.79
CA ILE A 56 -2.28 -8.15 -18.68
C ILE A 56 -2.68 -9.09 -17.55
N ALA A 57 -2.49 -8.63 -16.32
CA ALA A 57 -2.82 -9.39 -15.13
C ALA A 57 -3.41 -8.48 -14.04
N ILE A 58 -4.25 -9.05 -13.17
CA ILE A 58 -4.78 -8.37 -12.00
C ILE A 58 -5.10 -9.39 -10.88
N GLN A 59 -4.72 -9.06 -9.65
CA GLN A 59 -5.17 -9.78 -8.46
C GLN A 59 -6.35 -9.04 -7.83
N CYS A 60 -7.50 -9.70 -7.78
CA CYS A 60 -8.67 -9.21 -7.10
C CYS A 60 -8.82 -9.92 -5.73
N LEU A 61 -8.97 -9.15 -4.68
CA LEU A 61 -9.42 -9.64 -3.38
C LEU A 61 -10.95 -9.71 -3.42
N VAL A 62 -11.49 -10.91 -3.30
CA VAL A 62 -12.92 -11.18 -3.49
C VAL A 62 -13.58 -11.54 -2.18
N ARG A 63 -14.73 -10.96 -1.93
CA ARG A 63 -15.63 -11.31 -0.84
C ARG A 63 -17.01 -11.60 -1.38
N LYS A 64 -17.54 -12.78 -1.10
CA LYS A 64 -18.92 -13.15 -1.47
C LYS A 64 -19.90 -12.67 -0.43
N GLY A 65 -20.93 -11.98 -0.86
CA GLY A 65 -22.03 -11.49 -0.04
C GLY A 65 -23.33 -12.23 -0.29
N PRO A 66 -24.42 -11.82 0.38
CA PRO A 66 -25.74 -12.39 0.18
C PRO A 66 -26.23 -12.21 -1.27
N PHE A 67 -27.26 -12.95 -1.66
CA PHE A 67 -27.90 -12.91 -2.99
C PHE A 67 -26.97 -13.22 -4.17
N GLY A 68 -25.82 -13.86 -3.91
CA GLY A 68 -24.85 -14.25 -4.96
C GLY A 68 -24.01 -13.07 -5.49
N ILE A 69 -23.85 -12.00 -4.71
CA ILE A 69 -22.96 -10.90 -5.07
C ILE A 69 -21.50 -11.24 -4.75
N ALA A 70 -20.60 -10.94 -5.66
CA ALA A 70 -19.16 -10.90 -5.42
C ALA A 70 -18.68 -9.44 -5.42
N MET A 71 -17.98 -9.06 -4.36
CA MET A 71 -17.27 -7.78 -4.26
C MET A 71 -15.79 -8.06 -4.49
N ALA A 72 -15.19 -7.43 -5.48
CA ALA A 72 -13.80 -7.57 -5.82
C ALA A 72 -13.08 -6.23 -5.61
N TRP A 73 -12.00 -6.24 -4.84
CA TRP A 73 -11.12 -5.11 -4.65
C TRP A 73 -9.71 -5.44 -5.13
N ALA A 74 -9.17 -4.60 -6.02
CA ALA A 74 -7.84 -4.78 -6.59
C ALA A 74 -6.98 -3.54 -6.39
N PRO A 75 -6.44 -3.30 -5.17
CA PRO A 75 -5.53 -2.19 -4.93
C PRO A 75 -4.26 -2.37 -5.77
N GLY A 76 -3.78 -1.29 -6.39
CA GLY A 76 -2.68 -1.34 -7.35
C GLY A 76 -3.12 -1.53 -8.81
N GLY A 77 -4.32 -2.06 -9.03
CA GLY A 77 -4.90 -2.20 -10.37
C GLY A 77 -4.23 -3.26 -11.24
N PHE A 78 -4.29 -3.05 -12.54
CA PHE A 78 -3.72 -3.94 -13.54
C PHE A 78 -2.20 -3.85 -13.61
N ALA A 79 -1.58 -4.96 -14.04
CA ALA A 79 -0.18 -5.09 -14.44
C ALA A 79 -0.10 -5.38 -15.94
N GLY A 80 0.87 -4.81 -16.66
CA GLY A 80 1.13 -5.06 -18.07
C GLY A 80 0.32 -4.16 -18.99
N ASP A 81 -0.04 -4.69 -20.16
CA ASP A 81 -0.60 -3.93 -21.27
C ASP A 81 -2.08 -3.61 -21.10
N LEU A 82 -2.39 -2.38 -20.67
CA LEU A 82 -3.77 -1.91 -20.46
C LEU A 82 -4.62 -1.88 -21.75
N SER A 83 -4.02 -1.90 -22.93
CA SER A 83 -4.78 -1.96 -24.18
C SER A 83 -5.57 -3.26 -24.34
N LEU A 84 -5.21 -4.30 -23.59
CA LEU A 84 -5.93 -5.57 -23.54
C LEU A 84 -7.19 -5.53 -22.65
N THR A 85 -7.43 -4.41 -21.93
CA THR A 85 -8.69 -4.25 -21.19
C THR A 85 -9.85 -4.09 -22.18
N ASP A 86 -10.97 -4.72 -21.84
CA ASP A 86 -12.16 -4.72 -22.69
C ASP A 86 -13.45 -4.68 -21.86
N ASN A 87 -14.56 -4.45 -22.54
CA ASN A 87 -15.87 -4.37 -21.92
C ASN A 87 -16.44 -5.72 -21.45
N VAL A 88 -15.79 -6.84 -21.81
CA VAL A 88 -16.19 -8.17 -21.36
C VAL A 88 -15.49 -8.60 -20.07
N PHE A 89 -14.46 -7.85 -19.59
CA PHE A 89 -13.72 -8.19 -18.37
C PHE A 89 -14.63 -8.44 -17.17
N ALA A 90 -15.57 -7.53 -16.90
CA ALA A 90 -16.47 -7.65 -15.75
C ALA A 90 -17.41 -8.86 -15.89
N LEU A 91 -17.88 -9.18 -17.10
CA LEU A 91 -18.68 -10.37 -17.34
C LEU A 91 -17.84 -11.63 -17.16
N SER A 92 -16.67 -11.69 -17.77
CA SER A 92 -15.76 -12.83 -17.65
C SER A 92 -15.39 -13.11 -16.19
N LEU A 93 -15.02 -12.08 -15.40
CA LEU A 93 -14.72 -12.28 -13.98
C LEU A 93 -15.94 -12.73 -13.19
N LYS A 94 -17.13 -12.22 -13.47
CA LYS A 94 -18.38 -12.68 -12.86
C LYS A 94 -18.61 -14.18 -13.11
N GLU A 95 -18.41 -14.65 -14.33
CA GLU A 95 -18.55 -16.06 -14.72
C GLU A 95 -17.49 -16.93 -14.07
N LEU A 96 -16.22 -16.52 -14.09
CA LEU A 96 -15.12 -17.20 -13.42
C LEU A 96 -15.38 -17.36 -11.93
N LEU A 97 -15.93 -16.34 -11.26
CA LEU A 97 -16.28 -16.36 -9.83
C LEU A 97 -17.60 -17.10 -9.54
N LYS A 98 -18.35 -17.53 -10.57
CA LYS A 98 -19.67 -18.15 -10.45
C LYS A 98 -20.60 -17.30 -9.56
N SER A 99 -20.65 -15.99 -9.83
CA SER A 99 -21.47 -15.05 -9.06
C SER A 99 -22.66 -14.54 -9.89
N ARG A 100 -23.77 -14.22 -9.21
CA ARG A 100 -24.95 -13.64 -9.87
C ARG A 100 -24.73 -12.17 -10.21
N PHE A 101 -24.07 -11.45 -9.29
CA PHE A 101 -23.74 -10.04 -9.39
C PHE A 101 -22.25 -9.85 -9.11
N LEU A 102 -21.62 -8.92 -9.80
CA LEU A 102 -20.23 -8.55 -9.55
C LEU A 102 -20.09 -7.04 -9.43
N TYR A 103 -19.35 -6.60 -8.43
CA TYR A 103 -18.84 -5.24 -8.33
C TYR A 103 -17.33 -5.29 -8.14
N ILE A 104 -16.61 -4.56 -8.97
CA ILE A 104 -15.15 -4.45 -8.91
C ILE A 104 -14.78 -3.00 -8.63
N ARG A 105 -13.82 -2.83 -7.74
CA ARG A 105 -13.16 -1.54 -7.48
C ARG A 105 -11.67 -1.73 -7.42
N PHE A 106 -10.92 -0.87 -8.07
CA PHE A 106 -9.46 -0.86 -7.99
C PHE A 106 -8.93 0.56 -7.91
N GLY A 107 -7.82 0.73 -7.19
CA GLY A 107 -7.09 1.99 -7.08
C GLY A 107 -5.77 1.87 -7.83
N ILE A 108 -5.44 2.85 -8.64
CA ILE A 108 -4.18 2.90 -9.37
C ILE A 108 -3.19 3.71 -8.56
N MET A 109 -2.09 3.05 -8.16
CA MET A 109 -1.06 3.58 -7.26
C MET A 109 0.30 3.76 -7.97
N ILE A 110 0.29 3.83 -9.30
CA ILE A 110 1.47 4.06 -10.15
C ILE A 110 1.17 5.14 -11.18
N ASP A 111 2.18 5.62 -11.85
CA ASP A 111 2.04 6.57 -12.95
C ASP A 111 1.12 6.00 -14.02
N PHE A 112 0.14 6.81 -14.37
CA PHE A 112 -0.98 6.42 -15.22
C PHE A 112 -1.24 7.58 -16.19
N SER A 113 -1.14 7.30 -17.45
CA SER A 113 -1.31 8.31 -18.48
C SER A 113 -2.79 8.67 -18.73
N SER A 114 -3.04 9.80 -19.37
CA SER A 114 -4.39 10.14 -19.84
C SER A 114 -4.95 9.15 -20.86
N GLY A 115 -4.07 8.50 -21.62
CA GLY A 115 -4.42 7.43 -22.55
C GLY A 115 -4.99 6.22 -21.82
N ASP A 116 -4.39 5.83 -20.71
CA ASP A 116 -4.85 4.70 -19.88
C ASP A 116 -6.25 4.93 -19.32
N ALA A 117 -6.56 6.18 -18.93
CA ALA A 117 -7.91 6.53 -18.49
C ALA A 117 -8.96 6.30 -19.59
N SER A 118 -8.62 6.58 -20.83
CA SER A 118 -9.49 6.34 -21.98
C SER A 118 -9.69 4.85 -22.23
N LEU A 119 -8.63 4.03 -22.13
CA LEU A 119 -8.71 2.57 -22.26
C LEU A 119 -9.67 1.98 -21.21
N LEU A 120 -9.52 2.38 -19.95
CA LEU A 120 -10.42 1.93 -18.89
C LEU A 120 -11.88 2.37 -19.12
N ALA A 121 -12.09 3.62 -19.54
CA ALA A 121 -13.42 4.14 -19.81
C ALA A 121 -14.11 3.37 -20.95
N ASN A 122 -13.35 3.04 -22.01
CA ASN A 122 -13.82 2.22 -23.13
C ASN A 122 -14.14 0.78 -22.72
N ALA A 123 -13.37 0.23 -21.78
CA ALA A 123 -13.63 -1.08 -21.17
C ALA A 123 -14.81 -1.08 -20.16
N GLY A 124 -15.55 0.03 -20.06
CA GLY A 124 -16.74 0.13 -19.21
C GLY A 124 -16.49 0.54 -17.78
N PHE A 125 -15.23 0.77 -17.37
CA PHE A 125 -14.92 1.30 -16.06
C PHE A 125 -15.35 2.77 -15.92
N ARG A 126 -15.64 3.17 -14.69
CA ARG A 126 -15.99 4.54 -14.37
C ARG A 126 -15.18 4.99 -13.14
N LYS A 127 -14.67 6.21 -13.19
CA LYS A 127 -13.96 6.79 -12.05
C LYS A 127 -14.91 6.94 -10.87
N SER A 128 -14.49 6.47 -9.71
CA SER A 128 -15.30 6.60 -8.48
C SER A 128 -15.40 8.06 -8.06
N LYS A 129 -16.61 8.50 -7.73
CA LYS A 129 -16.85 9.85 -7.20
C LYS A 129 -16.40 9.99 -5.75
N ASN A 130 -16.33 8.89 -5.02
CA ASN A 130 -16.00 8.83 -3.60
C ASN A 130 -14.85 7.82 -3.38
N PRO A 131 -13.60 8.20 -3.69
CA PRO A 131 -12.46 7.33 -3.43
C PRO A 131 -12.27 7.11 -1.93
N ILE A 132 -11.85 5.90 -1.55
CA ILE A 132 -11.53 5.53 -0.16
C ILE A 132 -10.04 5.72 0.09
N GLY A 133 -9.21 5.39 -0.90
CA GLY A 133 -7.76 5.52 -0.82
C GLY A 133 -7.29 6.97 -0.90
N ALA A 134 -6.04 7.19 -0.51
CA ALA A 134 -5.38 8.49 -0.65
C ALA A 134 -5.35 8.94 -2.11
N LYS A 135 -5.54 10.23 -2.33
CA LYS A 135 -5.43 10.84 -3.67
C LYS A 135 -3.98 11.09 -4.07
N GLN A 136 -3.14 11.32 -3.09
CA GLN A 136 -1.73 11.64 -3.28
C GLN A 136 -0.87 10.89 -2.26
N SER A 137 0.37 10.64 -2.64
CA SER A 137 1.42 10.12 -1.79
C SER A 137 2.73 10.84 -2.05
N MET A 138 3.80 10.41 -1.40
CA MET A 138 5.15 10.90 -1.63
C MET A 138 6.13 9.75 -1.86
N LEU A 139 6.95 9.88 -2.88
CA LEU A 139 8.01 8.94 -3.24
C LEU A 139 9.36 9.51 -2.82
N LEU A 140 10.02 8.85 -1.90
CA LEU A 140 11.37 9.17 -1.47
C LEU A 140 12.36 8.29 -2.23
N SER A 141 13.24 8.90 -3.02
CA SER A 141 14.40 8.19 -3.58
C SER A 141 15.36 7.86 -2.44
N ILE A 142 15.75 6.61 -2.34
CA ILE A 142 16.63 6.12 -1.28
C ILE A 142 17.91 5.52 -1.86
N ASN A 143 18.99 5.69 -1.12
CA ASN A 143 20.28 5.06 -1.38
C ASN A 143 21.02 4.79 -0.06
N SER A 144 22.17 4.18 -0.10
CA SER A 144 22.95 3.88 1.11
C SER A 144 23.68 5.10 1.68
N ASP A 145 23.85 6.17 0.90
CA ASP A 145 24.51 7.39 1.32
C ASP A 145 23.52 8.36 2.00
N GLN A 146 23.67 8.50 3.31
CA GLN A 146 22.86 9.40 4.11
C GLN A 146 22.98 10.87 3.69
N GLU A 147 24.17 11.33 3.30
CA GLU A 147 24.37 12.73 2.92
C GLU A 147 23.61 13.04 1.63
N SER A 148 23.66 12.13 0.67
CA SER A 148 22.88 12.22 -0.56
C SER A 148 21.38 12.28 -0.27
N MET A 149 20.85 11.41 0.59
CA MET A 149 19.44 11.45 0.98
C MET A 149 19.07 12.76 1.70
N LEU A 150 19.95 13.25 2.57
CA LEU A 150 19.74 14.51 3.28
C LEU A 150 19.88 15.73 2.38
N SER A 151 20.58 15.65 1.26
CA SER A 151 20.79 16.80 0.35
C SER A 151 19.48 17.42 -0.11
N THR A 152 18.48 16.61 -0.42
CA THR A 152 17.16 17.02 -0.87
C THR A 152 16.22 17.49 0.25
N ALA A 153 16.53 17.15 1.50
CA ALA A 153 15.68 17.49 2.64
C ALA A 153 15.71 19.01 2.95
N SER A 154 14.59 19.53 3.44
CA SER A 154 14.44 20.92 3.85
C SER A 154 15.37 21.26 5.02
N SER A 155 15.76 22.55 5.13
CA SER A 155 16.63 23.02 6.22
C SER A 155 16.04 22.73 7.61
N ASN A 156 14.72 22.83 7.77
CA ASN A 156 14.04 22.49 9.02
C ASN A 156 14.16 21.01 9.34
N TRP A 157 13.96 20.14 8.33
CA TRP A 157 14.07 18.70 8.51
C TRP A 157 15.49 18.28 8.86
N LYS A 158 16.49 18.81 8.15
CA LYS A 158 17.94 18.62 8.46
C LYS A 158 18.27 19.03 9.90
N ARG A 159 17.77 20.21 10.33
CA ARG A 159 17.96 20.70 11.70
C ARG A 159 17.36 19.73 12.72
N ASN A 160 16.17 19.24 12.49
CA ASN A 160 15.49 18.29 13.39
C ASN A 160 16.21 16.93 13.39
N HIS A 161 16.68 16.45 12.25
CA HIS A 161 17.53 15.26 12.19
C HIS A 161 18.81 15.46 13.00
N LYS A 162 19.52 16.60 12.84
CA LYS A 162 20.72 16.94 13.64
C LYS A 162 20.41 16.99 15.16
N ARG A 163 19.23 17.49 15.53
CA ARG A 163 18.79 17.48 16.94
C ARG A 163 18.57 16.05 17.46
N SER A 164 18.02 15.18 16.65
CA SER A 164 17.79 13.78 17.05
C SER A 164 19.07 13.02 17.33
N LEU A 165 20.19 13.42 16.72
CA LEU A 165 21.52 12.84 16.98
C LEU A 165 22.08 13.16 18.37
N ARG A 166 21.47 14.09 19.11
CA ARG A 166 21.85 14.39 20.48
C ARG A 166 21.33 13.35 21.49
N SER A 167 20.34 12.55 21.09
CA SER A 167 19.92 11.40 21.89
C SER A 167 21.04 10.35 21.90
N PRO A 168 21.42 9.82 23.05
CA PRO A 168 22.44 8.77 23.13
C PRO A 168 21.98 7.47 22.49
N SER A 169 20.67 7.23 22.45
CA SER A 169 20.08 6.05 21.83
C SER A 169 20.19 6.09 20.30
N ALA A 170 20.40 4.94 19.68
CA ALA A 170 20.42 4.79 18.22
C ALA A 170 19.27 3.90 17.74
N PRO A 171 18.72 4.15 16.55
CA PRO A 171 17.80 3.21 15.93
C PRO A 171 18.51 1.91 15.55
N TYR A 172 17.78 0.80 15.58
CA TYR A 172 18.28 -0.50 15.17
C TYR A 172 17.25 -1.28 14.36
N VAL A 173 17.71 -2.23 13.55
CA VAL A 173 16.82 -3.14 12.81
C VAL A 173 16.18 -4.09 13.82
N TRP A 174 14.88 -4.10 13.87
CA TRP A 174 14.11 -4.90 14.83
C TRP A 174 13.70 -6.23 14.21
N ASN A 175 14.65 -7.16 14.11
CA ASN A 175 14.45 -8.46 13.46
C ASN A 175 13.64 -9.45 14.30
N ASP A 176 13.68 -9.31 15.62
CA ASP A 176 13.09 -10.20 16.61
C ASP A 176 11.78 -9.65 17.21
N ALA A 177 11.15 -8.70 16.51
CA ALA A 177 9.88 -8.14 16.91
C ALA A 177 8.82 -9.25 17.05
N SER A 178 8.39 -9.52 18.29
CA SER A 178 7.25 -10.41 18.46
C SER A 178 5.95 -9.73 18.01
N PRO A 179 4.95 -10.49 17.57
CA PRO A 179 3.63 -9.92 17.26
C PRO A 179 3.05 -9.08 18.40
N ASP A 180 3.22 -9.51 19.65
CA ASP A 180 2.71 -8.82 20.82
C ASP A 180 3.43 -7.48 21.09
N GLN A 181 4.73 -7.42 20.82
CA GLN A 181 5.50 -6.17 20.93
C GLN A 181 5.10 -5.15 19.83
N LEU A 182 4.86 -5.61 18.62
CA LEU A 182 4.35 -4.77 17.54
C LEU A 182 2.94 -4.28 17.83
N GLU A 183 2.11 -5.15 18.36
CA GLU A 183 0.77 -4.81 18.83
C GLU A 183 0.80 -3.74 19.90
N ALA A 184 1.64 -3.90 20.94
CA ALA A 184 1.79 -2.92 21.99
C ALA A 184 2.27 -1.56 21.47
N ALA A 185 3.23 -1.55 20.54
CA ALA A 185 3.70 -0.32 19.89
C ALA A 185 2.57 0.37 19.09
N TYR A 186 1.76 -0.42 18.40
CA TYR A 186 0.63 0.09 17.64
C TYR A 186 -0.49 0.62 18.53
N GLN A 187 -0.79 -0.08 19.62
CA GLN A 187 -1.79 0.37 20.63
C GLN A 187 -1.37 1.68 21.27
N ALA A 188 -0.10 1.84 21.64
CA ALA A 188 0.43 3.09 22.16
C ALA A 188 0.24 4.25 21.16
N MET A 189 0.37 3.99 19.86
CA MET A 189 0.07 4.98 18.82
C MET A 189 -1.44 5.21 18.68
N ASP A 190 -2.27 4.18 18.75
CA ASP A 190 -3.71 4.30 18.63
C ASP A 190 -4.30 5.14 19.76
N GLU A 191 -3.87 4.92 21.01
CA GLU A 191 -4.27 5.73 22.16
C GLU A 191 -3.91 7.21 21.97
N PHE A 192 -2.70 7.47 21.49
CA PHE A 192 -2.26 8.83 21.20
C PHE A 192 -3.07 9.46 20.05
N LYS A 193 -3.34 8.72 18.98
CA LYS A 193 -4.11 9.18 17.83
C LYS A 193 -5.59 9.39 18.13
N LYS A 194 -6.18 8.62 19.04
CA LYS A 194 -7.55 8.85 19.55
C LYS A 194 -7.68 10.21 20.21
N VAL A 195 -6.68 10.64 20.97
CA VAL A 195 -6.63 11.98 21.58
C VAL A 195 -6.56 13.06 20.49
N GLU A 196 -5.89 12.79 19.36
CA GLU A 196 -5.82 13.70 18.22
C GLU A 196 -7.02 13.57 17.24
N GLY A 197 -7.97 12.66 17.51
CA GLY A 197 -9.13 12.45 16.63
C GLY A 197 -8.82 11.69 15.33
N VAL A 198 -7.65 11.05 15.23
CA VAL A 198 -7.23 10.28 14.05
C VAL A 198 -7.58 8.81 14.24
N LYS A 199 -8.42 8.26 13.36
CA LYS A 199 -8.72 6.81 13.33
C LYS A 199 -7.60 6.05 12.64
N LEU A 200 -7.12 4.98 13.28
CA LEU A 200 -6.25 4.00 12.66
C LEU A 200 -7.09 2.88 12.06
N HIS A 201 -6.72 2.43 10.86
CA HIS A 201 -7.49 1.44 10.10
C HIS A 201 -6.94 0.01 10.21
N MET A 202 -5.91 -0.21 11.04
CA MET A 202 -5.31 -1.52 11.24
C MET A 202 -5.52 -1.99 12.66
N SER A 203 -5.89 -3.26 12.80
CA SER A 203 -5.95 -3.95 14.09
C SER A 203 -4.59 -4.61 14.39
N ALA A 204 -4.40 -4.99 15.64
CA ALA A 204 -3.26 -5.77 16.07
C ALA A 204 -3.17 -7.13 15.35
N SER A 205 -4.30 -7.77 15.10
CA SER A 205 -4.35 -9.01 14.30
C SER A 205 -3.92 -8.79 12.84
N ASP A 206 -4.20 -7.62 12.27
CA ASP A 206 -3.70 -7.28 10.93
C ASP A 206 -2.17 -7.18 10.91
N ILE A 207 -1.56 -6.57 11.93
CA ILE A 207 -0.10 -6.43 12.04
C ILE A 207 0.55 -7.80 12.18
N ARG A 208 0.01 -8.67 13.02
CA ARG A 208 0.48 -10.06 13.19
C ARG A 208 0.45 -10.81 11.86
N SER A 209 -0.68 -10.76 11.16
CA SER A 209 -0.83 -11.42 9.87
C SER A 209 0.14 -10.87 8.80
N VAL A 210 0.40 -9.56 8.78
CA VAL A 210 1.40 -8.99 7.88
C VAL A 210 2.79 -9.51 8.21
N GLN A 211 3.17 -9.55 9.49
CA GLN A 211 4.46 -10.08 9.91
C GLN A 211 4.66 -11.54 9.48
N GLU A 212 3.63 -12.38 9.66
CA GLU A 212 3.66 -13.77 9.24
C GLU A 212 3.77 -13.93 7.72
N CYS A 213 3.04 -13.11 6.95
CA CYS A 213 3.01 -13.22 5.49
C CYS A 213 4.24 -12.62 4.79
N PHE A 214 4.80 -11.55 5.34
CA PHE A 214 5.91 -10.84 4.71
C PHE A 214 7.28 -11.28 5.24
N GLY A 215 7.37 -11.74 6.50
CA GLY A 215 8.63 -12.22 7.06
C GLY A 215 9.76 -11.20 6.88
N HIS A 216 10.81 -11.59 6.17
CA HIS A 216 11.98 -10.73 5.91
C HIS A 216 11.68 -9.49 5.06
N ASP A 217 10.58 -9.49 4.30
CA ASP A 217 10.17 -8.35 3.48
C ASP A 217 9.34 -7.31 4.25
N LEU A 218 9.07 -7.54 5.54
CA LEU A 218 8.70 -6.52 6.51
C LEU A 218 9.97 -6.04 7.21
N VAL A 219 10.42 -4.84 6.88
CA VAL A 219 11.59 -4.20 7.50
C VAL A 219 11.11 -3.29 8.61
N LEU A 220 11.59 -3.52 9.83
CA LEU A 220 11.24 -2.72 11.00
C LEU A 220 12.48 -2.06 11.58
N ILE A 221 12.38 -0.77 11.88
CA ILE A 221 13.39 0.00 12.61
C ILE A 221 12.75 0.48 13.92
N ARG A 222 13.41 0.21 15.02
CA ARG A 222 13.01 0.64 16.36
C ARG A 222 14.06 1.54 16.99
N MET A 223 13.61 2.47 17.83
CA MET A 223 14.45 3.31 18.66
C MET A 223 13.82 3.43 20.05
N ASP A 224 14.60 3.14 21.08
CA ASP A 224 14.21 3.23 22.47
C ASP A 224 15.02 4.31 23.17
N ASP A 225 14.61 4.72 24.38
CA ASP A 225 15.42 5.54 25.27
C ASP A 225 16.45 4.67 26.06
N GLU A 226 17.24 5.30 26.91
CA GLU A 226 18.26 4.63 27.73
C GLU A 226 17.68 3.60 28.72
N ASN A 227 16.39 3.69 29.03
CA ASN A 227 15.68 2.77 29.90
C ASN A 227 14.92 1.66 29.13
N GLY A 228 15.11 1.57 27.81
CA GLY A 228 14.42 0.62 26.96
C GLY A 228 12.95 0.98 26.63
N LYS A 229 12.53 2.22 26.95
CA LYS A 229 11.20 2.70 26.62
C LYS A 229 11.12 3.12 25.16
N LEU A 230 10.09 2.68 24.46
CA LEU A 230 9.87 2.98 23.05
C LEU A 230 9.80 4.49 22.77
N LEU A 231 10.62 4.96 21.85
CA LEU A 231 10.56 6.32 21.29
C LEU A 231 9.88 6.32 19.91
N SER A 232 10.28 5.45 19.02
CA SER A 232 9.67 5.33 17.68
C SER A 232 9.89 3.96 17.04
N VAL A 233 8.92 3.55 16.21
CA VAL A 233 9.04 2.43 15.28
C VAL A 233 8.67 2.94 13.90
N ARG A 234 9.41 2.50 12.89
CA ARG A 234 9.03 2.68 11.49
C ARG A 234 9.29 1.39 10.73
N GLY A 235 8.39 1.06 9.80
CA GLY A 235 8.52 -0.15 9.01
C GLY A 235 7.94 -0.01 7.63
N ALA A 236 8.46 -0.83 6.71
CA ALA A 236 8.01 -0.86 5.33
C ALA A 236 7.91 -2.30 4.82
N LEU A 237 7.02 -2.51 3.86
CA LEU A 237 6.86 -3.73 3.10
C LEU A 237 7.66 -3.62 1.81
N VAL A 238 8.52 -4.58 1.55
CA VAL A 238 9.37 -4.61 0.35
C VAL A 238 8.67 -5.37 -0.76
N GLN A 239 8.61 -4.74 -1.94
CA GLN A 239 8.17 -5.36 -3.19
C GLN A 239 9.16 -4.98 -4.30
N GLN A 240 9.99 -5.91 -4.70
CA GLN A 240 11.07 -5.69 -5.68
C GLN A 240 12.00 -4.54 -5.23
N SER A 241 12.19 -3.50 -6.03
CA SER A 241 13.01 -2.32 -5.70
C SER A 241 12.24 -1.19 -4.99
N THR A 242 10.96 -1.39 -4.69
CA THR A 242 10.12 -0.41 -4.00
C THR A 242 9.73 -0.90 -2.62
N ALA A 243 9.86 -0.05 -1.62
CA ALA A 243 9.34 -0.26 -0.29
C ALA A 243 8.11 0.62 -0.04
N TRP A 244 7.18 0.11 0.74
CA TRP A 244 5.90 0.76 1.04
C TRP A 244 5.80 0.99 2.53
N ASP A 245 5.73 2.27 2.95
CA ASP A 245 5.61 2.64 4.37
C ASP A 245 4.36 2.00 4.98
N PHE A 246 4.57 1.17 5.99
CA PHE A 246 3.53 0.34 6.56
C PHE A 246 3.16 0.74 7.98
N ILE A 247 4.16 1.02 8.81
CA ILE A 247 3.98 1.44 10.20
C ILE A 247 4.88 2.63 10.52
N ALA A 248 4.31 3.65 11.15
CA ALA A 248 5.03 4.82 11.62
C ALA A 248 4.48 5.24 12.99
N VAL A 249 5.15 4.81 14.05
CA VAL A 249 4.83 5.10 15.44
C VAL A 249 5.86 6.06 16.01
N THR A 250 5.42 7.13 16.66
CA THR A 250 6.29 8.04 17.41
C THR A 250 5.57 8.44 18.69
N THR A 251 6.14 8.07 19.82
CA THR A 251 5.60 8.41 21.14
C THR A 251 5.75 9.90 21.45
N PRO A 252 5.05 10.46 22.45
CA PRO A 252 5.25 11.84 22.88
C PRO A 252 6.72 12.16 23.24
N ASP A 253 7.44 11.24 23.87
CA ASP A 253 8.86 11.43 24.21
C ASP A 253 9.73 11.32 22.94
N GLY A 254 9.40 10.41 22.01
CA GLY A 254 10.03 10.33 20.71
C GLY A 254 9.87 11.60 19.86
N ARG A 255 8.75 12.31 19.99
CA ARG A 255 8.55 13.61 19.33
C ARG A 255 9.49 14.68 19.89
N LYS A 256 9.67 14.73 21.22
CA LYS A 256 10.60 15.68 21.87
C LYS A 256 12.05 15.47 21.44
N THR A 257 12.42 14.22 21.18
CA THR A 257 13.77 13.83 20.75
C THR A 257 13.95 13.76 19.23
N TYR A 258 12.89 14.05 18.45
CA TYR A 258 12.88 13.94 16.99
C TYR A 258 13.24 12.53 16.46
N SER A 259 12.96 11.48 17.22
CA SER A 259 13.34 10.09 16.91
C SER A 259 12.81 9.60 15.55
N SER A 260 11.65 10.09 15.10
CA SER A 260 11.09 9.78 13.79
C SER A 260 12.01 10.14 12.60
N HIS A 261 12.86 11.17 12.75
CA HIS A 261 13.82 11.56 11.72
C HIS A 261 14.95 10.53 11.62
N ARG A 262 15.46 10.04 12.76
CA ARG A 262 16.49 8.99 12.78
C ARG A 262 15.97 7.65 12.29
N THR A 263 14.77 7.24 12.74
CA THR A 263 14.20 5.96 12.31
C THR A 263 13.86 5.95 10.83
N LEU A 264 13.47 7.08 10.23
CA LEU A 264 13.26 7.16 8.78
C LEU A 264 14.58 7.00 8.00
N ILE A 265 15.63 7.69 8.42
CA ILE A 265 16.97 7.56 7.76
C ILE A 265 17.47 6.13 7.90
N ALA A 266 17.39 5.54 9.08
CA ALA A 266 17.83 4.17 9.32
C ALA A 266 17.01 3.16 8.47
N LEU A 267 15.70 3.37 8.34
CA LEU A 267 14.87 2.56 7.46
C LEU A 267 15.31 2.69 6.01
N ALA A 268 15.50 3.91 5.52
CA ALA A 268 15.92 4.16 4.14
C ALA A 268 17.27 3.50 3.83
N GLN A 269 18.23 3.58 4.75
CA GLN A 269 19.55 2.93 4.61
C GLN A 269 19.42 1.41 4.59
N GLU A 270 18.63 0.82 5.49
CA GLU A 270 18.41 -0.64 5.50
C GLU A 270 17.70 -1.12 4.24
N LEU A 271 16.69 -0.38 3.77
CA LEU A 271 16.01 -0.68 2.52
C LEU A 271 16.95 -0.59 1.30
N ALA A 272 17.81 0.45 1.25
CA ALA A 272 18.80 0.58 0.19
C ALA A 272 19.82 -0.58 0.21
N ARG A 273 20.24 -1.02 1.40
CA ARG A 273 21.10 -2.20 1.55
C ARG A 273 20.44 -3.49 1.04
N ARG A 274 19.10 -3.56 1.05
CA ARG A 274 18.29 -4.65 0.48
C ARG A 274 17.97 -4.49 -1.00
N GLY A 275 18.52 -3.44 -1.66
CA GLY A 275 18.33 -3.19 -3.09
C GLY A 275 17.11 -2.35 -3.44
N CYS A 276 16.41 -1.76 -2.46
CA CYS A 276 15.35 -0.82 -2.75
C CYS A 276 15.93 0.54 -3.19
N THR A 277 15.28 1.16 -4.15
CA THR A 277 15.64 2.49 -4.66
C THR A 277 14.59 3.55 -4.34
N THR A 278 13.38 3.11 -3.96
CA THR A 278 12.24 3.98 -3.69
C THR A 278 11.52 3.54 -2.42
N LEU A 279 11.18 4.52 -1.58
CA LEU A 279 10.28 4.35 -0.44
C LEU A 279 9.02 5.19 -0.68
N GLU A 280 7.91 4.51 -0.85
CA GLU A 280 6.57 5.11 -0.88
C GLU A 280 6.15 5.42 0.55
N LEU A 281 5.96 6.71 0.87
CA LEU A 281 5.75 7.20 2.24
C LEU A 281 4.28 7.15 2.72
N GLY A 282 3.40 6.55 1.93
CA GLY A 282 1.97 6.48 2.22
C GLY A 282 1.21 7.79 1.93
N GLY A 283 -0.09 7.68 1.93
CA GLY A 283 -0.99 8.78 1.60
C GLY A 283 -0.71 10.07 2.37
N ILE A 284 -0.96 11.20 1.72
CA ILE A 284 -0.83 12.53 2.31
C ILE A 284 -2.17 13.26 2.25
N ASP A 285 -2.42 14.05 3.29
CA ASP A 285 -3.55 14.97 3.36
C ASP A 285 -3.08 16.22 4.11
N PRO A 286 -2.76 17.31 3.38
CA PRO A 286 -2.22 18.53 4.01
C PRO A 286 -3.23 19.26 4.90
N GLU A 287 -4.53 19.00 4.71
CA GLU A 287 -5.60 19.66 5.50
C GLU A 287 -5.89 18.87 6.78
N LYS A 288 -6.08 17.54 6.66
CA LYS A 288 -6.48 16.70 7.80
C LYS A 288 -5.29 16.18 8.62
N ASN A 289 -4.10 16.08 8.02
CA ASN A 289 -2.90 15.58 8.69
C ASN A 289 -1.67 16.44 8.33
N LYS A 290 -1.73 17.72 8.67
CA LYS A 290 -0.65 18.67 8.37
C LYS A 290 0.70 18.23 8.92
N GLY A 291 0.77 17.72 10.14
CA GLY A 291 2.03 17.27 10.74
C GLY A 291 2.68 16.10 9.98
N GLY A 292 1.88 15.14 9.53
CA GLY A 292 2.35 14.03 8.70
C GLY A 292 2.78 14.52 7.31
N PHE A 293 2.03 15.43 6.71
CA PHE A 293 2.40 16.05 5.44
C PHE A 293 3.73 16.81 5.55
N ASP A 294 3.85 17.73 6.52
CA ASP A 294 5.07 18.54 6.71
C ASP A 294 6.31 17.67 6.96
N PHE A 295 6.16 16.59 7.73
CA PHE A 295 7.25 15.63 7.97
C PHE A 295 7.71 14.96 6.67
N LYS A 296 6.78 14.41 5.88
CA LYS A 296 7.07 13.73 4.62
C LYS A 296 7.63 14.70 3.57
N ASN A 297 6.98 15.85 3.40
CA ASN A 297 7.41 16.89 2.46
C ASN A 297 8.81 17.43 2.81
N GLY A 298 9.11 17.52 4.10
CA GLY A 298 10.43 17.95 4.58
C GLY A 298 11.59 17.02 4.19
N THR A 299 11.33 15.77 3.83
CA THR A 299 12.36 14.82 3.35
C THR A 299 12.88 15.14 1.96
N GLY A 300 12.17 15.97 1.18
CA GLY A 300 12.44 16.19 -0.24
C GLY A 300 11.81 15.12 -1.14
N ALA A 301 10.94 14.27 -0.60
CA ALA A 301 10.19 13.29 -1.38
C ALA A 301 9.28 13.97 -2.40
N GLN A 302 9.16 13.37 -3.57
CA GLN A 302 8.33 13.87 -4.67
C GLN A 302 6.86 13.51 -4.44
N ILE A 303 5.97 14.50 -4.57
CA ILE A 303 4.53 14.25 -4.54
C ILE A 303 4.13 13.50 -5.80
N THR A 304 3.44 12.37 -5.63
CA THR A 304 2.77 11.66 -6.71
C THR A 304 1.26 11.72 -6.53
N THR A 305 0.54 11.93 -7.63
CA THR A 305 -0.91 11.96 -7.62
C THR A 305 -1.44 10.65 -8.21
N TYR A 306 -2.15 9.89 -7.39
CA TYR A 306 -2.82 8.69 -7.86
C TYR A 306 -4.00 9.03 -8.74
N GLN A 307 -4.25 8.22 -9.77
CA GLN A 307 -5.34 8.46 -10.72
C GLN A 307 -6.73 8.18 -10.12
N GLY A 308 -6.77 7.87 -8.84
CA GLY A 308 -7.99 7.60 -8.09
C GLY A 308 -8.47 6.16 -8.26
N GLU A 309 -9.72 5.95 -7.90
CA GLU A 309 -10.32 4.62 -7.93
C GLU A 309 -11.28 4.51 -9.11
N TRP A 310 -11.25 3.35 -9.74
CA TRP A 310 -12.11 2.97 -10.85
C TRP A 310 -13.01 1.83 -10.45
N GLU A 311 -14.21 1.82 -10.98
CA GLU A 311 -15.22 0.83 -10.64
C GLU A 311 -16.00 0.36 -11.87
N VAL A 312 -16.33 -0.92 -11.88
CA VAL A 312 -17.24 -1.52 -12.86
C VAL A 312 -18.11 -2.56 -12.14
N ALA A 313 -19.29 -2.80 -12.67
CA ALA A 313 -20.18 -3.82 -12.15
C ALA A 313 -20.91 -4.56 -13.28
N HIS A 314 -21.25 -5.81 -13.01
CA HIS A 314 -22.10 -6.59 -13.88
C HIS A 314 -23.25 -7.25 -13.09
N PRO A 315 -24.53 -6.94 -13.44
CA PRO A 315 -24.99 -5.94 -14.39
C PRO A 315 -24.65 -4.50 -13.94
N SER A 316 -24.49 -3.59 -14.88
CA SER A 316 -23.96 -2.23 -14.62
C SER A 316 -24.85 -1.38 -13.67
N TRP A 317 -26.14 -1.64 -13.62
CA TRP A 317 -27.08 -0.88 -12.80
C TRP A 317 -26.84 -1.02 -11.29
N ILE A 318 -26.20 -2.10 -10.81
CA ILE A 318 -25.91 -2.26 -9.38
C ILE A 318 -24.78 -1.33 -8.89
N ARG A 319 -23.91 -0.83 -9.82
CA ARG A 319 -22.75 -0.03 -9.48
C ARG A 319 -23.05 1.17 -8.57
N PRO A 320 -24.01 2.06 -8.88
CA PRO A 320 -24.24 3.24 -8.07
C PRO A 320 -24.71 2.93 -6.65
N PHE A 321 -25.46 1.84 -6.45
CA PHE A 321 -25.93 1.42 -5.14
C PHE A 321 -24.78 0.92 -4.27
N ILE A 322 -23.95 0.02 -4.81
CA ILE A 322 -22.83 -0.54 -4.06
C ILE A 322 -21.76 0.54 -3.79
N SER A 323 -21.47 1.39 -4.75
CA SER A 323 -20.55 2.50 -4.58
C SER A 323 -20.96 3.42 -3.42
N ARG A 324 -22.27 3.72 -3.28
CA ARG A 324 -22.79 4.50 -2.15
C ARG A 324 -22.62 3.79 -0.80
N ILE A 325 -22.95 2.49 -0.74
CA ILE A 325 -22.79 1.70 0.50
C ILE A 325 -21.34 1.67 0.96
N ILE A 326 -20.42 1.44 0.04
CA ILE A 326 -18.98 1.42 0.36
C ILE A 326 -18.52 2.78 0.88
N SER A 327 -18.91 3.86 0.21
CA SER A 327 -18.53 5.22 0.61
C SER A 327 -19.09 5.61 1.98
N ALA A 328 -20.33 5.21 2.30
CA ALA A 328 -20.93 5.47 3.61
C ALA A 328 -20.25 4.70 4.77
N LYS A 329 -19.65 3.55 4.49
CA LYS A 329 -18.90 2.76 5.51
C LYS A 329 -17.46 3.24 5.71
N ALA A 330 -16.94 4.02 4.77
CA ALA A 330 -15.56 4.52 4.80
C ALA A 330 -15.43 5.91 5.47
N GLN A 331 -16.53 6.58 5.71
CA GLN A 331 -16.62 7.82 6.50
C GLN A 331 -16.81 7.50 8.00
#